data_13249b43587154fb4db3e90e7c1a000e
#
_entry.id   13249b43587154fb4db3e90e7c1a000e
#
_cell.length_a   1.000
_cell.length_b   1.000
_cell.length_c   1.000
_cell.angle_alpha   90.00
_cell.angle_beta   90.00
_cell.angle_gamma   90.00
#
_symmetry.space_group_name_H-M   'P 1'
#
loop_
_entity.id
_entity.type
_entity.pdbx_description
1 polymer ?
#
loop_
_entity_poly.entity_id
_entity_poly.type
_entity_poly.pdbx_seq_one_letter_code
_entity_poly.pdbx_strand_id
1 'polypeptide(L)' 'MQSNELKSLLETAFPGAKVHVASPDDVHFQAQIVTEAFVGKPTLARHRMVYAVLGERMGGEVHALSLRTLTPQEAEAN' A
#
# COMPACT_ATOMS: atom_id res chain seq x y z
N MET A 1 9.23 5.72 10.48
CA MET A 1 9.42 4.79 9.32
C MET A 1 9.77 5.60 8.09
N GLN A 2 10.72 5.15 7.29
CA GLN A 2 11.05 5.81 6.03
C GLN A 2 10.23 5.22 4.88
N SER A 3 10.06 6.02 3.83
CA SER A 3 9.25 5.60 2.66
C SER A 3 9.75 4.30 2.04
N ASN A 4 11.07 4.11 1.92
CA ASN A 4 11.62 2.88 1.35
C ASN A 4 11.43 1.67 2.26
N GLU A 5 11.33 1.86 3.56
CA GLU A 5 11.00 0.77 4.49
C GLU A 5 9.56 0.30 4.29
N LEU A 6 8.62 1.26 4.20
CA LEU A 6 7.23 0.93 3.92
C LEU A 6 7.07 0.26 2.55
N LYS A 7 7.78 0.77 1.55
CA LYS A 7 7.77 0.17 0.22
C LYS A 7 8.24 -1.29 0.26
N SER A 8 9.36 -1.55 0.94
CA SER A 8 9.91 -2.92 1.06
C SER A 8 8.95 -3.84 1.79
N LEU A 9 8.31 -3.36 2.85
CA LEU A 9 7.32 -4.11 3.60
C LEU A 9 6.16 -4.54 2.69
N LEU A 10 5.65 -3.60 1.90
CA LEU A 10 4.54 -3.86 0.98
C LEU A 10 4.95 -4.78 -0.16
N GLU A 11 6.15 -4.60 -0.71
CA GLU A 11 6.67 -5.49 -1.77
C GLU A 11 6.84 -6.92 -1.27
N THR A 12 7.25 -7.10 -0.04
CA THR A 12 7.39 -8.43 0.57
C THR A 12 6.02 -9.08 0.79
N ALA A 13 5.05 -8.29 1.24
CA ALA A 13 3.70 -8.79 1.51
C ALA A 13 2.92 -9.11 0.23
N PHE A 14 3.20 -8.39 -0.86
CA PHE A 14 2.54 -8.57 -2.15
C PHE A 14 3.60 -8.85 -3.23
N PRO A 15 4.13 -10.08 -3.29
CA PRO A 15 5.18 -10.41 -4.27
C PRO A 15 4.73 -10.12 -5.70
N GLY A 16 5.60 -9.46 -6.47
CA GLY A 16 5.30 -9.08 -7.85
C GLY A 16 4.53 -7.77 -7.98
N ALA A 17 4.11 -7.15 -6.87
CA ALA A 17 3.40 -5.87 -6.92
C ALA A 17 4.33 -4.74 -7.36
N LYS A 18 3.73 -3.74 -8.01
CA LYS A 18 4.38 -2.45 -8.24
C LYS A 18 3.96 -1.53 -7.11
N VAL A 19 4.92 -1.08 -6.32
CA VAL A 19 4.65 -0.26 -5.13
C VAL A 19 5.37 1.07 -5.28
N HIS A 20 4.62 2.15 -5.06
CA HIS A 20 5.16 3.50 -5.00
C HIS A 20 4.74 4.14 -3.69
N VAL A 21 5.69 4.67 -2.93
CA VAL A 21 5.43 5.29 -1.65
C VAL A 21 6.08 6.67 -1.61
N ALA A 22 5.34 7.66 -1.14
CA ALA A 22 5.84 9.00 -0.93
C ALA A 22 5.44 9.48 0.46
N SER A 23 6.28 10.31 1.07
CA SER A 23 6.00 10.91 2.37
C SER A 23 6.77 12.21 2.51
N PRO A 24 6.12 13.30 2.97
CA PRO A 24 6.82 14.56 3.25
C PRO A 24 7.56 14.59 4.59
N ASP A 25 7.20 13.70 5.53
CA ASP A 25 7.64 13.82 6.93
C ASP A 25 7.91 12.48 7.62
N ASP A 26 7.86 11.36 6.90
CA ASP A 26 8.07 10.00 7.41
C ASP A 26 7.04 9.55 8.48
N VAL A 27 5.89 10.23 8.57
CA VAL A 27 4.76 9.82 9.41
C VAL A 27 3.44 9.79 8.64
N HIS A 28 3.28 10.66 7.64
CA HIS A 28 2.14 10.70 6.73
C HIS A 28 2.59 10.13 5.38
N PHE A 29 1.89 9.10 4.88
CA PHE A 29 2.32 8.37 3.68
C PHE A 29 1.24 8.32 2.63
N GLN A 30 1.68 8.32 1.38
CA GLN A 30 0.85 8.01 0.22
C GLN A 30 1.46 6.77 -0.43
N ALA A 31 0.65 5.73 -0.63
CA ALA A 31 1.12 4.50 -1.24
C ALA A 31 0.20 4.10 -2.38
N GLN A 32 0.80 3.75 -3.52
CA GLN A 32 0.10 3.14 -4.63
C GLN A 32 0.61 1.71 -4.79
N ILE A 33 -0.32 0.76 -4.83
CA ILE A 33 0.00 -0.66 -4.94
C ILE A 33 -0.79 -1.24 -6.10
N VAL A 34 -0.07 -1.82 -7.06
CA VAL A 34 -0.65 -2.48 -8.22
C VAL A 34 -0.34 -3.96 -8.11
N THR A 35 -1.35 -4.80 -7.96
CA THR A 35 -1.14 -6.24 -7.83
C THR A 35 -2.36 -7.05 -8.25
N GLU A 36 -2.11 -8.24 -8.78
CA GLU A 36 -3.14 -9.24 -9.08
C GLU A 36 -3.91 -9.68 -7.82
N ALA A 37 -3.31 -9.54 -6.63
CA ALA A 37 -3.96 -9.92 -5.37
C ALA A 37 -5.26 -9.16 -5.12
N PHE A 38 -5.45 -8.01 -5.79
CA PHE A 38 -6.65 -7.17 -5.65
C PHE A 38 -7.78 -7.54 -6.62
N VAL A 39 -7.55 -8.45 -7.55
CA VAL A 39 -8.58 -8.85 -8.53
C VAL A 39 -9.80 -9.41 -7.79
N GLY A 40 -10.98 -8.92 -8.16
CA GLY A 40 -12.24 -9.37 -7.58
C GLY A 40 -12.55 -8.78 -6.20
N LYS A 41 -11.69 -7.88 -5.68
CA LYS A 41 -11.89 -7.30 -4.36
C LYS A 41 -12.29 -5.83 -4.46
N PRO A 42 -13.33 -5.39 -3.71
CA PRO A 42 -13.69 -3.97 -3.65
C PRO A 42 -12.62 -3.18 -2.88
N THR A 43 -12.65 -1.87 -3.05
CA THR A 43 -11.65 -0.96 -2.45
C THR A 43 -11.47 -1.18 -0.93
N LEU A 44 -12.57 -1.32 -0.21
CA LEU A 44 -12.50 -1.51 1.25
C LEU A 44 -11.72 -2.77 1.62
N ALA A 45 -11.98 -3.86 0.90
CA ALA A 45 -11.28 -5.12 1.16
C ALA A 45 -9.77 -4.99 0.84
N ARG A 46 -9.44 -4.30 -0.24
CA ARG A 46 -8.04 -4.04 -0.61
C ARG A 46 -7.33 -3.25 0.47
N HIS A 47 -7.95 -2.19 0.97
CA HIS A 47 -7.37 -1.35 2.03
C HIS A 47 -7.17 -2.16 3.31
N ARG A 48 -8.12 -3.03 3.67
CA ARG A 48 -7.98 -3.91 4.84
C ARG A 48 -6.80 -4.86 4.69
N MET A 49 -6.54 -5.36 3.49
CA MET A 49 -5.38 -6.22 3.23
C MET A 49 -4.08 -5.46 3.52
N VAL A 50 -4.00 -4.21 3.11
CA VAL A 50 -2.82 -3.37 3.36
C VAL A 50 -2.67 -3.06 4.84
N TYR A 51 -3.74 -2.66 5.51
CA TYR A 51 -3.70 -2.39 6.96
C TYR A 51 -3.30 -3.63 7.76
N ALA A 52 -3.71 -4.81 7.33
CA ALA A 52 -3.30 -6.05 7.99
C ALA A 52 -1.78 -6.27 7.92
N VAL A 53 -1.16 -5.88 6.81
CA VAL A 53 0.30 -5.95 6.65
C VAL A 53 1.01 -5.02 7.64
N LEU A 54 0.47 -3.81 7.83
CA LEU A 54 1.06 -2.82 8.72
C LEU A 54 0.85 -3.16 10.20
N GLY A 55 -0.30 -3.77 10.54
CA GLY A 55 -0.59 -4.16 11.91
C GLY A 55 -0.44 -2.99 12.88
N GLU A 56 0.35 -3.19 13.92
CA GLU A 56 0.55 -2.19 14.98
C GLU A 56 1.30 -0.94 14.53
N ARG A 57 1.92 -0.95 13.36
CA ARG A 57 2.61 0.22 12.82
C ARG A 57 1.65 1.36 12.49
N MET A 58 0.38 1.03 12.19
CA MET A 58 -0.66 2.05 12.02
C MET A 58 -0.97 2.68 13.37
N GLY A 59 -0.90 4.03 13.42
CA GLY A 59 -1.08 4.79 14.66
C GLY A 59 0.20 4.96 15.45
N GLY A 60 1.24 4.17 15.16
CA GLY A 60 2.57 4.32 15.74
C GLY A 60 3.52 5.01 14.77
N GLU A 61 4.30 4.22 14.03
CA GLU A 61 5.26 4.75 13.05
C GLU A 61 4.58 5.40 11.84
N VAL A 62 3.36 4.93 11.51
CA VAL A 62 2.57 5.46 10.40
C VAL A 62 1.31 6.11 10.98
N HIS A 63 1.25 7.44 10.98
CA HIS A 63 0.09 8.17 11.52
C HIS A 63 -1.05 8.25 10.53
N ALA A 64 -0.77 8.42 9.25
CA ALA A 64 -1.79 8.51 8.22
C ALA A 64 -1.28 7.85 6.94
N LEU A 65 -2.16 7.12 6.26
CA LEU A 65 -1.84 6.41 5.05
C LEU A 65 -2.96 6.61 4.04
N SER A 66 -2.65 7.30 2.95
CA SER A 66 -3.54 7.40 1.79
C SER A 66 -3.17 6.29 0.83
N LEU A 67 -4.16 5.49 0.43
CA LEU A 67 -3.96 4.33 -0.41
C LEU A 67 -4.61 4.49 -1.77
N ARG A 68 -3.88 4.07 -2.79
CA ARG A 68 -4.44 3.81 -4.12
C ARG A 68 -4.11 2.37 -4.46
N THR A 69 -5.13 1.53 -4.55
CA THR A 69 -4.99 0.09 -4.76
C THR A 69 -5.60 -0.30 -6.09
N LEU A 70 -4.79 -0.85 -6.97
CA LEU A 70 -5.18 -1.14 -8.35
C LEU A 70 -4.82 -2.57 -8.72
N THR A 71 -5.63 -3.18 -9.59
CA THR A 71 -5.19 -4.36 -10.34
C THR A 71 -4.33 -3.90 -11.51
N PRO A 72 -3.52 -4.80 -12.11
CA PRO A 72 -2.75 -4.44 -13.30
C PRO A 72 -3.63 -3.91 -14.44
N GLN A 73 -4.84 -4.46 -14.62
CA GLN A 73 -5.77 -4.01 -15.64
C GLN A 73 -6.26 -2.59 -15.36
N GLU A 74 -6.57 -2.28 -14.11
CA GLU A 74 -6.98 -0.93 -13.70
C GLU A 74 -5.85 0.08 -13.89
N ALA A 75 -4.62 -0.32 -13.59
CA ALA A 75 -3.46 0.54 -13.76
C ALA A 75 -3.21 0.87 -15.23
N GLU A 76 -3.42 -0.08 -16.13
CA GLU A 76 -3.29 0.14 -17.58
C GLU A 76 -4.38 1.07 -18.12
N ALA A 77 -5.58 1.04 -17.54
CA ALA A 77 -6.72 1.85 -17.95
C ALA A 77 -6.57 3.31 -17.54
N ASN A 78 -5.71 3.59 -16.60
CA ASN A 78 -5.43 4.95 -16.14
C ASN A 78 -4.24 5.53 -16.91
#